data_9bc03c26aa54a56056463621d2f9559e
#
_entry.id   9bc03c26aa54a56056463621d2f9559e
#
_cell.length_a   1.000
_cell.length_b   1.000
_cell.length_c   1.000
_cell.angle_alpha   90.00
_cell.angle_beta   90.00
_cell.angle_gamma   90.00
#
_symmetry.space_group_name_H-M   'P 1'
#
loop_
_entity.id
_entity.type
_entity.pdbx_description
1 polymer ?
#
loop_
_entity_poly.entity_id
_entity_poly.type
_entity_poly.pdbx_seq_one_letter_code
_entity_poly.pdbx_strand_id
1 'polypeptide(L)'
;MNRIGYMSILILLGCNSLIEKTAPLEGEFYIQDGWLAFSAAKYEEADKHFNTAIETNDSGSVFHFLSLVGLGWTNIYKAQAIEETSSNGFVKIAGESLSAAHNIMLNINIEDITLDLHGDYYNGRSHMFAALALQRSYYAKQLAVNGVIWETINVALSDMVRILYEESVEFSEQLESDFVFQHDLKLKFNDILILRTENYLILGNIEEAILSYGQIDFDQLGFEVNEECIQGVDTSTLVECLCLVSHNGTCPFGD
;
A
#
# COMPACT_ATOMS: atom_id res chain seq x y z
N MET A 1 73.17 18.83 -27.02
CA MET A 1 71.95 19.32 -27.66
C MET A 1 70.78 18.78 -26.87
N ASN A 2 70.25 19.57 -25.92
CA ASN A 2 69.14 19.18 -25.02
C ASN A 2 67.81 19.57 -25.66
N ARG A 3 66.94 18.61 -25.91
CA ARG A 3 65.54 18.86 -26.25
C ARG A 3 64.68 18.73 -24.97
N ILE A 4 64.22 19.88 -24.50
CA ILE A 4 63.26 19.98 -23.41
C ILE A 4 61.87 19.74 -24.03
N GLY A 5 61.23 18.60 -23.66
CA GLY A 5 59.86 18.32 -24.03
C GLY A 5 58.90 19.06 -23.11
N TYR A 6 58.09 19.95 -23.66
CA TYR A 6 56.98 20.57 -22.94
C TYR A 6 55.84 19.56 -22.77
N MET A 7 55.61 19.15 -21.54
CA MET A 7 54.48 18.34 -21.15
C MET A 7 53.30 19.29 -20.85
N SER A 8 52.38 19.39 -21.82
CA SER A 8 51.12 20.14 -21.64
C SER A 8 50.23 19.40 -20.70
N ILE A 9 50.08 19.91 -19.48
CA ILE A 9 49.08 19.44 -18.51
C ILE A 9 47.72 20.04 -18.93
N LEU A 10 46.88 19.21 -19.55
CA LEU A 10 45.47 19.50 -19.75
C LEU A 10 44.75 19.36 -18.40
N ILE A 11 44.48 20.48 -17.75
CA ILE A 11 43.59 20.56 -16.61
C ILE A 11 42.17 20.47 -17.15
N LEU A 12 41.59 19.27 -17.11
CA LEU A 12 40.16 19.06 -17.26
C LEU A 12 39.48 19.65 -16.02
N LEU A 13 39.06 20.90 -16.14
CA LEU A 13 38.05 21.47 -15.23
C LEU A 13 36.74 20.76 -15.52
N GLY A 14 36.55 19.63 -14.85
CA GLY A 14 35.24 19.03 -14.70
C GLY A 14 34.35 20.00 -13.94
N CYS A 15 33.39 20.61 -14.63
CA CYS A 15 32.27 21.24 -14.00
C CYS A 15 31.49 20.13 -13.25
N ASN A 16 31.92 19.80 -12.05
CA ASN A 16 31.03 19.25 -11.07
C ASN A 16 30.05 20.38 -10.73
N SER A 17 28.88 20.36 -11.38
CA SER A 17 27.71 21.01 -10.81
C SER A 17 27.48 20.29 -9.48
N LEU A 18 28.00 20.83 -8.40
CA LEU A 18 27.56 20.58 -7.06
C LEU A 18 26.09 21.00 -7.07
N ILE A 19 25.19 20.06 -7.35
CA ILE A 19 23.82 20.17 -6.89
C ILE A 19 23.99 20.19 -5.38
N GLU A 20 23.97 21.39 -4.79
CA GLU A 20 23.78 21.52 -3.35
C GLU A 20 22.46 20.79 -3.05
N LYS A 21 22.58 19.53 -2.61
CA LYS A 21 21.47 18.88 -1.93
C LYS A 21 21.21 19.75 -0.72
N THR A 22 20.18 20.58 -0.76
CA THR A 22 19.68 21.26 0.42
C THR A 22 19.51 20.19 1.50
N ALA A 23 20.02 20.46 2.70
CA ALA A 23 19.80 19.53 3.83
C ALA A 23 18.30 19.25 3.93
N PRO A 24 17.90 17.98 4.12
CA PRO A 24 16.49 17.65 4.27
C PRO A 24 15.86 18.55 5.34
N LEU A 25 14.63 19.00 5.11
CA LEU A 25 13.86 19.67 6.15
C LEU A 25 13.71 18.72 7.34
N GLU A 26 13.68 19.25 8.55
CA GLU A 26 13.66 18.43 9.78
C GLU A 26 12.53 17.37 9.74
N GLY A 27 11.36 17.73 9.23
CA GLY A 27 10.23 16.83 9.06
C GLY A 27 10.45 15.72 8.04
N GLU A 28 11.15 15.99 6.93
CA GLU A 28 11.50 14.99 5.92
C GLU A 28 12.43 13.91 6.52
N PHE A 29 13.37 14.31 7.37
CA PHE A 29 14.27 13.39 8.04
C PHE A 29 13.50 12.36 8.88
N TYR A 30 12.50 12.79 9.66
CA TYR A 30 11.68 11.87 10.45
C TYR A 30 10.83 10.94 9.59
N ILE A 31 10.37 11.36 8.40
CA ILE A 31 9.66 10.47 7.47
C ILE A 31 10.61 9.36 6.98
N GLN A 32 11.84 9.71 6.59
CA GLN A 32 12.83 8.74 6.14
C GLN A 32 13.18 7.73 7.25
N ASP A 33 13.42 8.20 8.47
CA ASP A 33 13.70 7.34 9.63
C ASP A 33 12.50 6.45 9.96
N GLY A 34 11.28 6.97 9.85
CA GLY A 34 10.05 6.22 10.01
C GLY A 34 9.96 5.04 9.04
N TRP A 35 10.22 5.27 7.76
CA TRP A 35 10.22 4.21 6.76
C TRP A 35 11.38 3.22 6.92
N LEU A 36 12.56 3.66 7.36
CA LEU A 36 13.67 2.78 7.70
C LEU A 36 13.32 1.85 8.85
N ALA A 37 12.72 2.38 9.92
CA ALA A 37 12.26 1.59 11.05
C ALA A 37 11.14 0.61 10.64
N PHE A 38 10.19 1.06 9.81
CA PHE A 38 9.12 0.23 9.27
C PHE A 38 9.67 -0.96 8.48
N SER A 39 10.57 -0.73 7.52
CA SER A 39 11.18 -1.77 6.69
C SER A 39 12.03 -2.77 7.51
N ALA A 40 12.49 -2.35 8.70
CA ALA A 40 13.16 -3.20 9.68
C ALA A 40 12.19 -3.93 10.62
N ALA A 41 10.88 -3.84 10.39
CA ALA A 41 9.79 -4.35 11.23
C ALA A 41 9.80 -3.80 12.69
N LYS A 42 10.40 -2.62 12.89
CA LYS A 42 10.43 -1.91 14.17
C LYS A 42 9.25 -0.92 14.27
N TYR A 43 8.04 -1.44 14.28
CA TYR A 43 6.83 -0.62 14.11
C TYR A 43 6.61 0.40 15.24
N GLU A 44 7.04 0.13 16.47
CA GLU A 44 6.97 1.10 17.57
C GLU A 44 7.94 2.29 17.38
N GLU A 45 9.09 2.05 16.76
CA GLU A 45 10.06 3.09 16.40
C GLU A 45 9.55 3.90 15.21
N ALA A 46 9.00 3.22 14.18
CA ALA A 46 8.37 3.87 13.03
C ALA A 46 7.21 4.80 13.45
N ASP A 47 6.33 4.33 14.34
CA ASP A 47 5.22 5.10 14.90
C ASP A 47 5.71 6.42 15.54
N LYS A 48 6.76 6.37 16.36
CA LYS A 48 7.35 7.57 16.98
C LYS A 48 7.88 8.56 15.94
N HIS A 49 8.60 8.07 14.93
CA HIS A 49 9.15 8.92 13.90
C HIS A 49 8.05 9.61 13.07
N PHE A 50 7.02 8.86 12.64
CA PHE A 50 5.91 9.45 11.90
C PHE A 50 5.10 10.44 12.74
N ASN A 51 4.87 10.18 14.03
CA ASN A 51 4.21 11.15 14.90
C ASN A 51 5.07 12.41 15.08
N THR A 52 6.39 12.29 15.26
CA THR A 52 7.28 13.45 15.29
C THR A 52 7.24 14.24 13.98
N ALA A 53 7.21 13.54 12.82
CA ALA A 53 7.07 14.19 11.53
C ALA A 53 5.73 14.94 11.40
N ILE A 54 4.63 14.38 11.90
CA ILE A 54 3.30 15.05 11.92
C ILE A 54 3.35 16.34 12.76
N GLU A 55 4.03 16.31 13.91
CA GLU A 55 4.15 17.46 14.81
C GLU A 55 5.08 18.57 14.26
N THR A 56 6.06 18.21 13.45
CA THR A 56 7.08 19.15 12.94
C THR A 56 6.74 19.74 11.57
N ASN A 57 5.85 19.11 10.81
CA ASN A 57 5.45 19.59 9.50
C ASN A 57 4.19 20.46 9.55
N ASP A 58 4.12 21.44 8.64
CA ASP A 58 2.93 22.26 8.48
C ASP A 58 1.73 21.39 8.10
N SER A 59 0.61 21.60 8.81
CA SER A 59 -0.65 20.91 8.54
C SER A 59 -1.11 21.20 7.11
N GLY A 60 -1.39 20.13 6.36
CA GLY A 60 -1.79 20.21 4.95
C GLY A 60 -0.63 20.20 3.95
N SER A 61 0.62 20.17 4.40
CA SER A 61 1.78 20.02 3.52
C SER A 61 1.91 18.58 2.97
N VAL A 62 2.72 18.40 1.90
CA VAL A 62 3.07 17.08 1.37
C VAL A 62 3.74 16.22 2.44
N PHE A 63 4.64 16.78 3.23
CA PHE A 63 5.31 16.04 4.30
C PHE A 63 4.35 15.61 5.42
N HIS A 64 3.37 16.44 5.78
CA HIS A 64 2.32 16.06 6.72
C HIS A 64 1.46 14.90 6.17
N PHE A 65 1.08 14.98 4.88
CA PHE A 65 0.40 13.91 4.17
C PHE A 65 1.19 12.60 4.20
N LEU A 66 2.47 12.62 3.80
CA LEU A 66 3.34 11.43 3.79
C LEU A 66 3.54 10.83 5.18
N SER A 67 3.62 11.66 6.21
CA SER A 67 3.74 11.21 7.60
C SER A 67 2.50 10.44 8.06
N LEU A 68 1.31 10.94 7.72
CA LEU A 68 0.04 10.28 8.03
C LEU A 68 -0.11 8.94 7.27
N VAL A 69 0.36 8.87 6.02
CA VAL A 69 0.40 7.61 5.25
C VAL A 69 1.32 6.59 5.94
N GLY A 70 2.51 7.01 6.36
CA GLY A 70 3.45 6.15 7.08
C GLY A 70 2.89 5.66 8.42
N LEU A 71 2.23 6.54 9.18
CA LEU A 71 1.56 6.17 10.43
C LEU A 71 0.42 5.17 10.19
N GLY A 72 -0.36 5.36 9.13
CA GLY A 72 -1.43 4.44 8.73
C GLY A 72 -0.90 3.04 8.45
N TRP A 73 0.13 2.91 7.61
CA TRP A 73 0.80 1.64 7.32
C TRP A 73 1.35 0.98 8.58
N THR A 74 2.05 1.75 9.41
CA THR A 74 2.62 1.25 10.67
C THR A 74 1.54 0.61 11.55
N ASN A 75 0.38 1.24 11.67
CA ASN A 75 -0.70 0.72 12.50
C ASN A 75 -1.43 -0.47 11.85
N ILE A 76 -1.49 -0.58 10.51
CA ILE A 76 -1.97 -1.81 9.83
C ILE A 76 -1.06 -2.99 10.21
N TYR A 77 0.27 -2.84 10.11
CA TYR A 77 1.21 -3.92 10.42
C TYR A 77 1.25 -4.25 11.92
N LYS A 78 1.11 -3.27 12.79
CA LYS A 78 0.93 -3.51 14.25
C LYS A 78 -0.33 -4.34 14.51
N ALA A 79 -1.44 -4.04 13.82
CA ALA A 79 -2.67 -4.79 13.96
C ALA A 79 -2.54 -6.25 13.49
N GLN A 80 -1.80 -6.49 12.41
CA GLN A 80 -1.54 -7.84 11.89
C GLN A 80 -0.59 -8.66 12.79
N ALA A 81 0.31 -8.00 13.51
CA ALA A 81 1.28 -8.66 14.39
C ALA A 81 0.70 -9.12 15.74
N ILE A 82 -0.52 -8.70 16.08
CA ILE A 82 -1.16 -8.96 17.38
C ILE A 82 -2.37 -9.86 17.17
N GLU A 83 -2.61 -10.80 18.10
CA GLU A 83 -3.79 -11.64 18.09
C GLU A 83 -5.10 -10.81 18.11
N GLU A 84 -6.13 -11.29 17.39
CA GLU A 84 -7.35 -10.60 16.94
C GLU A 84 -8.05 -9.66 17.93
N THR A 85 -8.03 -9.93 19.21
CA THR A 85 -8.82 -9.15 20.20
C THR A 85 -8.21 -7.78 20.56
N SER A 86 -6.91 -7.60 20.36
CA SER A 86 -6.18 -6.35 20.67
C SER A 86 -5.92 -5.48 19.44
N SER A 87 -6.20 -5.99 18.25
CA SER A 87 -5.88 -5.33 16.96
C SER A 87 -6.82 -4.15 16.62
N ASN A 88 -8.06 -4.14 17.15
CA ASN A 88 -9.08 -3.13 16.85
C ASN A 88 -8.62 -1.68 17.05
N GLY A 89 -7.81 -1.42 18.09
CA GLY A 89 -7.28 -0.08 18.36
C GLY A 89 -6.38 0.42 17.24
N PHE A 90 -5.46 -0.42 16.77
CA PHE A 90 -4.52 -0.07 15.69
C PHE A 90 -5.22 0.09 14.34
N VAL A 91 -6.18 -0.76 14.02
CA VAL A 91 -6.98 -0.65 12.78
C VAL A 91 -7.75 0.67 12.74
N LYS A 92 -8.30 1.10 13.88
CA LYS A 92 -9.00 2.37 14.00
C LYS A 92 -8.03 3.56 13.82
N ILE A 93 -6.88 3.55 14.50
CA ILE A 93 -5.85 4.59 14.36
C ILE A 93 -5.35 4.67 12.91
N ALA A 94 -5.11 3.51 12.26
CA ALA A 94 -4.76 3.47 10.85
C ALA A 94 -5.83 4.15 9.98
N GLY A 95 -7.11 3.83 10.20
CA GLY A 95 -8.23 4.42 9.47
C GLY A 95 -8.34 5.95 9.67
N GLU A 96 -8.14 6.45 10.88
CA GLU A 96 -8.14 7.87 11.20
C GLU A 96 -6.99 8.59 10.50
N SER A 97 -5.76 8.07 10.58
CA SER A 97 -4.58 8.64 9.94
C SER A 97 -4.70 8.66 8.42
N LEU A 98 -5.14 7.56 7.81
CA LEU A 98 -5.30 7.46 6.36
C LEU A 98 -6.45 8.32 5.84
N SER A 99 -7.56 8.45 6.59
CA SER A 99 -8.65 9.36 6.23
C SER A 99 -8.21 10.82 6.30
N ALA A 100 -7.38 11.19 7.30
CA ALA A 100 -6.78 12.52 7.38
C ALA A 100 -5.83 12.77 6.20
N ALA A 101 -4.98 11.79 5.85
CA ALA A 101 -4.11 11.87 4.67
C ALA A 101 -4.91 12.07 3.37
N HIS A 102 -5.99 11.30 3.18
CA HIS A 102 -6.87 11.42 2.02
C HIS A 102 -7.49 12.82 1.92
N ASN A 103 -7.99 13.37 3.02
CA ASN A 103 -8.52 14.73 3.05
C ASN A 103 -7.47 15.78 2.71
N ILE A 104 -6.22 15.64 3.17
CA ILE A 104 -5.12 16.54 2.82
C ILE A 104 -4.82 16.41 1.32
N MET A 105 -4.69 15.19 0.81
CA MET A 105 -4.42 14.93 -0.61
C MET A 105 -5.45 15.64 -1.54
N LEU A 106 -6.73 15.61 -1.19
CA LEU A 106 -7.79 16.26 -1.97
C LEU A 106 -7.66 17.80 -2.01
N ASN A 107 -6.95 18.39 -1.05
CA ASN A 107 -6.76 19.84 -0.93
C ASN A 107 -5.36 20.31 -1.39
N ILE A 108 -4.43 19.38 -1.68
CA ILE A 108 -3.12 19.73 -2.23
C ILE A 108 -3.29 20.16 -3.68
N ASN A 109 -2.85 21.38 -4.00
CA ASN A 109 -2.70 21.81 -5.37
C ASN A 109 -1.33 21.38 -5.92
N ILE A 110 -1.32 20.51 -6.92
CA ILE A 110 -0.08 19.95 -7.51
C ILE A 110 0.82 21.06 -8.07
N GLU A 111 0.25 22.15 -8.56
CA GLU A 111 1.01 23.29 -9.10
C GLU A 111 1.84 24.01 -8.04
N ASP A 112 1.46 23.89 -6.76
CA ASP A 112 2.18 24.48 -5.63
C ASP A 112 3.27 23.55 -5.06
N ILE A 113 3.34 22.30 -5.52
CA ILE A 113 4.37 21.34 -5.12
C ILE A 113 5.63 21.57 -5.96
N THR A 114 6.79 21.61 -5.32
CA THR A 114 8.06 21.67 -6.03
C THR A 114 8.34 20.38 -6.82
N LEU A 115 8.99 20.48 -7.98
CA LEU A 115 9.18 19.35 -8.91
C LEU A 115 9.91 18.15 -8.29
N ASP A 116 10.77 18.38 -7.32
CA ASP A 116 11.50 17.34 -6.57
C ASP A 116 10.61 16.53 -5.64
N LEU A 117 9.49 17.07 -5.19
CA LEU A 117 8.50 16.39 -4.35
C LEU A 117 7.38 15.70 -5.13
N HIS A 118 7.27 15.91 -6.44
CA HIS A 118 6.21 15.29 -7.24
C HIS A 118 6.25 13.76 -7.16
N GLY A 119 7.45 13.16 -7.28
CA GLY A 119 7.62 11.70 -7.19
C GLY A 119 7.14 11.16 -5.84
N ASP A 120 7.53 11.80 -4.75
CA ASP A 120 7.16 11.39 -3.40
C ASP A 120 5.65 11.54 -3.16
N TYR A 121 5.04 12.62 -3.68
CA TYR A 121 3.59 12.83 -3.60
C TYR A 121 2.81 11.73 -4.34
N TYR A 122 3.18 11.39 -5.59
CA TYR A 122 2.49 10.34 -6.35
C TYR A 122 2.68 8.95 -5.74
N ASN A 123 3.88 8.63 -5.29
CA ASN A 123 4.16 7.40 -4.57
C ASN A 123 3.35 7.33 -3.26
N GLY A 124 3.33 8.41 -2.50
CA GLY A 124 2.55 8.53 -1.27
C GLY A 124 1.04 8.35 -1.51
N ARG A 125 0.52 8.88 -2.62
CA ARG A 125 -0.87 8.68 -3.06
C ARG A 125 -1.20 7.22 -3.31
N SER A 126 -0.36 6.52 -4.08
CA SER A 126 -0.55 5.09 -4.36
C SER A 126 -0.44 4.27 -3.07
N HIS A 127 0.53 4.55 -2.21
CA HIS A 127 0.67 3.91 -0.90
C HIS A 127 -0.56 4.16 -0.01
N MET A 128 -1.12 5.37 -0.01
CA MET A 128 -2.32 5.69 0.75
C MET A 128 -3.54 4.90 0.27
N PHE A 129 -3.77 4.82 -1.04
CA PHE A 129 -4.90 4.06 -1.58
C PHE A 129 -4.79 2.57 -1.28
N ALA A 130 -3.60 1.98 -1.41
CA ALA A 130 -3.37 0.59 -1.02
C ALA A 130 -3.64 0.37 0.48
N ALA A 131 -3.15 1.27 1.34
CA ALA A 131 -3.39 1.21 2.78
C ALA A 131 -4.87 1.34 3.14
N LEU A 132 -5.60 2.27 2.49
CA LEU A 132 -7.04 2.43 2.69
C LEU A 132 -7.81 1.17 2.27
N ALA A 133 -7.50 0.60 1.12
CA ALA A 133 -8.13 -0.63 0.66
C ALA A 133 -7.96 -1.77 1.68
N LEU A 134 -6.72 -2.02 2.12
CA LEU A 134 -6.41 -3.04 3.12
C LEU A 134 -7.08 -2.76 4.47
N GLN A 135 -7.01 -1.52 4.96
CA GLN A 135 -7.56 -1.12 6.25
C GLN A 135 -9.09 -1.26 6.27
N ARG A 136 -9.78 -0.83 5.22
CA ARG A 136 -11.24 -0.94 5.11
C ARG A 136 -11.71 -2.39 5.08
N SER A 137 -11.08 -3.24 4.26
CA SER A 137 -11.38 -4.67 4.22
C SER A 137 -11.11 -5.35 5.57
N TYR A 138 -9.96 -5.07 6.19
CA TYR A 138 -9.61 -5.65 7.48
C TYR A 138 -10.56 -5.20 8.59
N TYR A 139 -10.93 -3.92 8.63
CA TYR A 139 -11.89 -3.39 9.60
C TYR A 139 -13.29 -3.97 9.40
N ALA A 140 -13.72 -4.12 8.15
CA ALA A 140 -14.98 -4.78 7.82
C ALA A 140 -15.00 -6.23 8.33
N LYS A 141 -13.94 -7.00 8.09
CA LYS A 141 -13.78 -8.38 8.61
C LYS A 141 -13.89 -8.43 10.14
N GLN A 142 -13.33 -7.47 10.86
CA GLN A 142 -13.41 -7.41 12.33
C GLN A 142 -14.80 -7.05 12.85
N LEU A 143 -15.55 -6.20 12.13
CA LEU A 143 -16.91 -5.80 12.53
C LEU A 143 -17.97 -6.84 12.17
N ALA A 144 -17.67 -7.76 11.27
CA ALA A 144 -18.59 -8.78 10.85
C ALA A 144 -18.82 -9.80 12.01
N VAL A 145 -20.03 -9.79 12.56
CA VAL A 145 -20.46 -10.75 13.59
C VAL A 145 -20.54 -12.13 12.94
N ASN A 146 -19.69 -13.07 13.34
CA ASN A 146 -19.54 -14.45 12.85
C ASN A 146 -18.53 -14.66 11.70
N GLY A 147 -17.61 -13.72 11.46
CA GLY A 147 -16.62 -13.83 10.40
C GLY A 147 -17.27 -13.87 9.02
N VAL A 148 -17.14 -12.79 8.26
CA VAL A 148 -17.49 -12.85 6.84
C VAL A 148 -16.36 -13.58 6.16
N ILE A 149 -16.64 -14.81 5.74
CA ILE A 149 -15.74 -15.60 4.92
C ILE A 149 -16.23 -15.40 3.50
N TRP A 150 -15.37 -14.88 2.60
CA TRP A 150 -15.71 -14.66 1.20
C TRP A 150 -16.14 -15.96 0.47
N GLU A 151 -15.76 -17.12 1.01
CA GLU A 151 -16.21 -18.44 0.57
C GLU A 151 -17.72 -18.68 0.81
N THR A 152 -18.36 -17.84 1.64
CA THR A 152 -19.79 -17.94 1.90
C THR A 152 -20.52 -16.85 1.13
N ILE A 153 -20.82 -17.09 -0.13
CA ILE A 153 -21.59 -16.17 -0.99
C ILE A 153 -22.96 -15.90 -0.35
N ASN A 154 -23.38 -14.62 -0.29
CA ASN A 154 -24.68 -14.15 0.25
C ASN A 154 -24.79 -14.04 1.78
N VAL A 155 -23.74 -13.64 2.47
CA VAL A 155 -23.88 -13.25 3.88
C VAL A 155 -24.64 -11.93 3.98
N ALA A 156 -25.63 -11.85 4.88
CA ALA A 156 -26.32 -10.61 5.20
C ALA A 156 -25.35 -9.66 5.92
N LEU A 157 -24.82 -8.68 5.22
CA LEU A 157 -23.93 -7.66 5.77
C LEU A 157 -24.75 -6.55 6.45
N SER A 158 -24.28 -6.05 7.59
CA SER A 158 -24.77 -4.78 8.10
C SER A 158 -24.36 -3.63 7.16
N ASP A 159 -25.13 -2.53 7.13
CA ASP A 159 -24.84 -1.40 6.25
C ASP A 159 -23.41 -0.87 6.43
N MET A 160 -22.92 -0.80 7.67
CA MET A 160 -21.55 -0.34 7.95
C MET A 160 -20.49 -1.27 7.36
N VAL A 161 -20.66 -2.57 7.52
CA VAL A 161 -19.71 -3.56 6.96
C VAL A 161 -19.72 -3.53 5.44
N ARG A 162 -20.90 -3.39 4.83
CA ARG A 162 -21.04 -3.22 3.38
C ARG A 162 -20.31 -2.00 2.88
N ILE A 163 -20.51 -0.83 3.49
CA ILE A 163 -19.84 0.43 3.12
C ILE A 163 -18.31 0.27 3.18
N LEU A 164 -17.79 -0.38 4.21
CA LEU A 164 -16.34 -0.58 4.33
C LEU A 164 -15.76 -1.46 3.21
N TYR A 165 -16.48 -2.49 2.77
CA TYR A 165 -16.06 -3.29 1.63
C TYR A 165 -16.17 -2.51 0.31
N GLU A 166 -17.23 -1.72 0.13
CA GLU A 166 -17.39 -0.84 -1.04
C GLU A 166 -16.26 0.20 -1.10
N GLU A 167 -15.94 0.87 0.02
CA GLU A 167 -14.80 1.79 0.11
C GLU A 167 -13.46 1.09 -0.18
N SER A 168 -13.27 -0.14 0.31
CA SER A 168 -12.06 -0.92 0.03
C SER A 168 -11.88 -1.19 -1.46
N VAL A 169 -12.96 -1.55 -2.16
CA VAL A 169 -12.96 -1.73 -3.62
C VAL A 169 -12.62 -0.41 -4.30
N GLU A 170 -13.33 0.68 -3.97
CA GLU A 170 -13.12 2.00 -4.57
C GLU A 170 -11.66 2.45 -4.45
N PHE A 171 -11.05 2.34 -3.27
CA PHE A 171 -9.65 2.70 -3.08
C PHE A 171 -8.70 1.79 -3.84
N SER A 172 -8.99 0.50 -3.92
CA SER A 172 -8.17 -0.44 -4.68
C SER A 172 -8.16 -0.14 -6.18
N GLU A 173 -9.27 0.41 -6.73
CA GLU A 173 -9.40 0.80 -8.14
C GLU A 173 -8.61 2.06 -8.51
N GLN A 174 -8.16 2.84 -7.52
CA GLN A 174 -7.28 3.99 -7.73
C GLN A 174 -5.81 3.61 -8.00
N LEU A 175 -5.47 2.32 -7.89
CA LEU A 175 -4.10 1.83 -8.07
C LEU A 175 -3.84 1.43 -9.52
N GLU A 176 -2.66 1.78 -10.01
CA GLU A 176 -2.17 1.37 -11.31
C GLU A 176 -1.54 -0.04 -11.24
N SER A 177 -1.49 -0.73 -12.38
CA SER A 177 -1.01 -2.12 -12.47
C SER A 177 0.47 -2.32 -12.15
N ASP A 178 1.26 -1.25 -12.10
CA ASP A 178 2.67 -1.25 -11.73
C ASP A 178 2.91 -0.94 -10.24
N PHE A 179 1.84 -0.87 -9.45
CA PHE A 179 1.96 -0.62 -8.02
C PHE A 179 2.85 -1.65 -7.32
N VAL A 180 3.85 -1.14 -6.60
CA VAL A 180 4.70 -1.91 -5.68
C VAL A 180 4.86 -1.12 -4.39
N PHE A 181 4.63 -1.77 -3.26
CA PHE A 181 4.88 -1.15 -1.97
C PHE A 181 6.38 -1.17 -1.66
N GLN A 182 7.04 -0.04 -1.81
CA GLN A 182 8.51 0.06 -1.74
C GLN A 182 9.11 -0.31 -0.37
N HIS A 183 8.29 -0.25 0.70
CA HIS A 183 8.72 -0.51 2.07
C HIS A 183 8.49 -1.95 2.54
N ASP A 184 7.70 -2.71 1.80
CA ASP A 184 7.59 -4.17 1.90
C ASP A 184 7.35 -4.76 0.51
N LEU A 185 8.41 -5.28 -0.11
CA LEU A 185 8.38 -5.82 -1.47
C LEU A 185 7.52 -7.09 -1.63
N LYS A 186 6.95 -7.61 -0.55
CA LYS A 186 5.99 -8.71 -0.60
C LYS A 186 4.61 -8.23 -1.02
N LEU A 187 4.25 -6.98 -0.71
CA LEU A 187 2.97 -6.40 -1.12
C LEU A 187 3.08 -5.81 -2.52
N LYS A 188 2.35 -6.38 -3.45
CA LYS A 188 2.32 -6.02 -4.87
C LYS A 188 0.89 -5.78 -5.34
N PHE A 189 0.74 -5.33 -6.59
CA PHE A 189 -0.58 -5.13 -7.19
C PHE A 189 -1.45 -6.40 -7.22
N ASN A 190 -0.85 -7.58 -7.41
CA ASN A 190 -1.57 -8.86 -7.33
C ASN A 190 -2.27 -9.07 -5.97
N ASP A 191 -1.64 -8.70 -4.86
CA ASP A 191 -2.25 -8.83 -3.53
C ASP A 191 -3.47 -7.91 -3.40
N ILE A 192 -3.43 -6.75 -4.04
CA ILE A 192 -4.57 -5.82 -4.10
C ILE A 192 -5.69 -6.38 -5.00
N LEU A 193 -5.34 -7.03 -6.12
CA LEU A 193 -6.33 -7.69 -6.99
C LEU A 193 -7.03 -8.85 -6.29
N ILE A 194 -6.28 -9.66 -5.53
CA ILE A 194 -6.83 -10.73 -4.70
C ILE A 194 -7.80 -10.14 -3.68
N LEU A 195 -7.38 -9.13 -2.92
CA LEU A 195 -8.22 -8.42 -1.95
C LEU A 195 -9.49 -7.86 -2.60
N ARG A 196 -9.37 -7.23 -3.77
CA ARG A 196 -10.49 -6.66 -4.53
C ARG A 196 -11.48 -7.75 -4.95
N THR A 197 -10.97 -8.87 -5.44
CA THR A 197 -11.79 -10.03 -5.83
C THR A 197 -12.55 -10.60 -4.64
N GLU A 198 -11.89 -10.78 -3.48
CA GLU A 198 -12.53 -11.21 -2.24
C GLU A 198 -13.66 -10.26 -1.82
N ASN A 199 -13.40 -8.95 -1.86
CA ASN A 199 -14.38 -7.94 -1.49
C ASN A 199 -15.58 -7.92 -2.43
N TYR A 200 -15.39 -8.06 -3.74
CA TYR A 200 -16.49 -8.18 -4.70
C TYR A 200 -17.34 -9.42 -4.45
N LEU A 201 -16.72 -10.57 -4.14
CA LEU A 201 -17.47 -11.80 -3.77
C LEU A 201 -18.30 -11.59 -2.50
N ILE A 202 -17.74 -10.96 -1.47
CA ILE A 202 -18.46 -10.65 -0.22
C ILE A 202 -19.65 -9.73 -0.48
N LEU A 203 -19.50 -8.77 -1.39
CA LEU A 203 -20.56 -7.85 -1.81
C LEU A 203 -21.63 -8.51 -2.72
N GLY A 204 -21.37 -9.71 -3.23
CA GLY A 204 -22.23 -10.42 -4.18
C GLY A 204 -22.07 -9.95 -5.63
N ASN A 205 -21.03 -9.19 -5.93
CA ASN A 205 -20.72 -8.65 -7.25
C ASN A 205 -19.84 -9.65 -8.03
N ILE A 206 -20.46 -10.75 -8.47
CA ILE A 206 -19.75 -11.90 -9.04
C ILE A 206 -19.07 -11.57 -10.37
N GLU A 207 -19.70 -10.76 -11.22
CA GLU A 207 -19.13 -10.39 -12.54
C GLU A 207 -17.86 -9.56 -12.36
N GLU A 208 -17.87 -8.58 -11.47
CA GLU A 208 -16.72 -7.74 -11.12
C GLU A 208 -15.61 -8.56 -10.45
N ALA A 209 -15.98 -9.55 -9.62
CA ALA A 209 -15.02 -10.46 -9.02
C ALA A 209 -14.28 -11.29 -10.10
N ILE A 210 -14.99 -11.84 -11.07
CA ILE A 210 -14.40 -12.57 -12.22
C ILE A 210 -13.46 -11.66 -13.00
N LEU A 211 -13.88 -10.43 -13.29
CA LEU A 211 -13.07 -9.46 -14.02
C LEU A 211 -11.80 -9.07 -13.26
N SER A 212 -11.91 -8.87 -11.95
CA SER A 212 -10.76 -8.55 -11.09
C SER A 212 -9.78 -9.73 -10.99
N TYR A 213 -10.29 -10.95 -10.80
CA TYR A 213 -9.50 -12.17 -10.78
C TYR A 213 -8.71 -12.37 -12.09
N GLY A 214 -9.34 -12.12 -13.24
CA GLY A 214 -8.71 -12.23 -14.56
C GLY A 214 -7.57 -11.24 -14.81
N GLN A 215 -7.37 -10.25 -13.93
CA GLN A 215 -6.24 -9.31 -14.01
C GLN A 215 -5.02 -9.78 -13.22
N ILE A 216 -5.12 -10.86 -12.43
CA ILE A 216 -4.01 -11.38 -11.63
C ILE A 216 -2.92 -11.92 -12.57
N ASP A 217 -1.70 -11.47 -12.37
CA ASP A 217 -0.51 -11.99 -13.04
C ASP A 217 -0.02 -13.25 -12.29
N PHE A 218 -0.46 -14.42 -12.77
CA PHE A 218 -0.16 -15.69 -12.13
C PHE A 218 1.33 -16.03 -12.14
N ASP A 219 2.10 -15.53 -13.10
CA ASP A 219 3.55 -15.75 -13.17
C ASP A 219 4.30 -15.09 -11.99
N GLN A 220 3.68 -14.10 -11.37
CA GLN A 220 4.26 -13.38 -10.23
C GLN A 220 3.89 -13.95 -8.86
N LEU A 221 3.03 -14.96 -8.77
CA LEU A 221 2.57 -15.51 -7.49
C LEU A 221 3.65 -16.32 -6.74
N GLY A 222 4.61 -16.92 -7.46
CA GLY A 222 5.70 -17.68 -6.86
C GLY A 222 5.32 -19.10 -6.42
N PHE A 223 4.13 -19.57 -6.80
CA PHE A 223 3.65 -20.96 -6.64
C PHE A 223 2.84 -21.37 -7.86
N GLU A 224 2.67 -22.69 -8.06
CA GLU A 224 1.91 -23.24 -9.19
C GLU A 224 0.40 -23.11 -8.93
N VAL A 225 -0.32 -22.58 -9.92
CA VAL A 225 -1.78 -22.49 -9.96
C VAL A 225 -2.30 -23.46 -11.01
N ASN A 226 -3.44 -24.10 -10.76
CA ASN A 226 -4.06 -25.02 -11.72
C ASN A 226 -4.37 -24.30 -13.04
N GLU A 227 -4.14 -25.02 -14.15
CA GLU A 227 -4.37 -24.48 -15.49
C GLU A 227 -5.81 -23.98 -15.71
N GLU A 228 -6.80 -24.66 -15.12
CA GLU A 228 -8.21 -24.25 -15.14
C GLU A 228 -8.42 -22.88 -14.50
N CYS A 229 -7.70 -22.56 -13.42
CA CYS A 229 -7.75 -21.27 -12.76
C CYS A 229 -7.04 -20.16 -13.56
N ILE A 230 -6.05 -20.50 -14.39
CA ILE A 230 -5.30 -19.57 -15.24
C ILE A 230 -6.07 -19.25 -16.52
N GLN A 231 -6.72 -20.26 -17.14
CA GLN A 231 -7.41 -20.10 -18.44
C GLN A 231 -8.71 -19.30 -18.35
N GLY A 232 -9.23 -19.10 -17.17
CA GLY A 232 -10.43 -18.30 -16.88
C GLY A 232 -11.36 -19.00 -15.93
N VAL A 233 -11.90 -18.24 -15.01
CA VAL A 233 -12.86 -18.71 -14.01
C VAL A 233 -14.27 -18.30 -14.40
N ASP A 234 -15.23 -19.12 -14.02
CA ASP A 234 -16.65 -18.79 -14.01
C ASP A 234 -17.17 -18.71 -12.57
N THR A 235 -18.45 -18.49 -12.41
CA THR A 235 -19.08 -18.39 -11.08
C THR A 235 -18.87 -19.65 -10.22
N SER A 236 -18.73 -20.83 -10.84
CA SER A 236 -18.61 -22.10 -10.13
C SER A 236 -17.18 -22.41 -9.67
N THR A 237 -16.18 -21.95 -10.40
CA THR A 237 -14.75 -22.22 -10.16
C THR A 237 -14.05 -21.08 -9.44
N LEU A 238 -14.60 -19.85 -9.49
CA LEU A 238 -13.96 -18.65 -8.92
C LEU A 238 -13.58 -18.79 -7.46
N VAL A 239 -14.49 -19.33 -6.62
CA VAL A 239 -14.26 -19.45 -5.17
C VAL A 239 -13.11 -20.40 -4.87
N GLU A 240 -13.03 -21.54 -5.54
CA GLU A 240 -11.96 -22.51 -5.39
C GLU A 240 -10.62 -21.94 -5.88
N CYS A 241 -10.61 -21.33 -7.05
CA CYS A 241 -9.41 -20.73 -7.62
C CYS A 241 -8.91 -19.54 -6.79
N LEU A 242 -9.81 -18.68 -6.30
CA LEU A 242 -9.44 -17.57 -5.43
C LEU A 242 -8.87 -18.10 -4.09
N CYS A 243 -9.45 -19.16 -3.53
CA CYS A 243 -8.93 -19.79 -2.32
C CYS A 243 -7.47 -20.26 -2.51
N LEU A 244 -7.16 -20.92 -3.62
CA LEU A 244 -5.80 -21.35 -3.94
C LEU A 244 -4.84 -20.15 -4.04
N VAL A 245 -5.26 -19.08 -4.67
CA VAL A 245 -4.44 -17.87 -4.85
C VAL A 245 -4.24 -17.13 -3.54
N SER A 246 -5.28 -16.97 -2.73
CA SER A 246 -5.22 -16.27 -1.44
C SER A 246 -4.39 -17.02 -0.39
N HIS A 247 -4.26 -18.35 -0.51
CA HIS A 247 -3.57 -19.20 0.46
C HIS A 247 -2.29 -19.85 -0.11
N ASN A 248 -1.63 -19.21 -1.08
CA ASN A 248 -0.36 -19.66 -1.64
C ASN A 248 -0.37 -21.11 -2.16
N GLY A 249 -1.42 -21.47 -2.90
CA GLY A 249 -1.56 -22.78 -3.54
C GLY A 249 -2.14 -23.89 -2.66
N THR A 250 -2.56 -23.56 -1.41
CA THR A 250 -3.20 -24.53 -0.50
C THR A 250 -4.52 -23.96 0.00
N CYS A 251 -5.64 -24.49 -0.48
CA CYS A 251 -6.94 -24.09 0.06
C CYS A 251 -7.24 -24.90 1.36
N PRO A 252 -7.49 -24.24 2.49
CA PRO A 252 -7.79 -24.92 3.76
C PRO A 252 -9.15 -25.63 3.78
N PHE A 253 -9.98 -25.42 2.76
CA PHE A 253 -11.35 -25.92 2.67
C PHE A 253 -11.53 -27.01 1.58
N GLY A 254 -10.43 -27.47 0.97
CA GLY A 254 -10.45 -28.54 -0.02
C GLY A 254 -10.23 -29.89 0.63
N ASP A 255 -11.32 -30.65 0.86
CA ASP A 255 -11.53 -32.08 0.58
C ASP A 255 -12.98 -32.47 0.88
#